data_244b2131eebd255f1f6498ca09962354
#
_entry.id   244b2131eebd255f1f6498ca09962354
#
_cell.length_a   1.000
_cell.length_b   1.000
_cell.length_c   1.000
_cell.angle_alpha   90.00
_cell.angle_beta   90.00
_cell.angle_gamma   90.00
#
_symmetry.space_group_name_H-M   'P 1'
#
loop_
_entity.id
_entity.type
_entity.pdbx_description
1 polymer ?
#
loop_
_entity_poly.entity_id
_entity_poly.type
_entity_poly.pdbx_seq_one_letter_code
_entity_poly.pdbx_strand_id
1 'polypeptide(L)'
;MTYSLRMLAPPGSGPARVGAGTAGGLHLPDAPTMADVDVIRVTGGARLAGEVHVVGAKNSALKLMAAALLAPGRSVITNVPRITDIAIMAEVLRRLGCEVSIDDDEPSRAGSGVPRCASVTIDVPAEPGTEADYDLVRRLRASICVLGPLLARRGYVRVAHPGGDAIGSRGLDMHVAGLSRMGADISGEHGFVIAAAPTGLHGANIWLDFPSVGATENLLMAAVLADGVTEIDNAAREPEIVDLCAMLTQMGAEITGAGTSTLRVEGVSELRPVRHATVGDRIVAGTWAFAAAMTRGDVTVTGASPAFLEVALDKIISAGGLVETRADAFRVQMDRRPTAVDVVTLPFPGFATDLLPMAIGLAAVSEGASLITENIFDGRFMFVNEMVRLGADVKTDGHHAVVRGRERLSSAPVRATDIRAGAGLVIAGLCADGITEISHVHHIDRGYPDFVTDLRALGVEVERALAPEEATFTL
;
A
#
# COMPACT_ATOMS: atom_id res chain seq x y z
N MET A 1 -4.26 -42.91 33.14
CA MET A 1 -4.44 -44.13 32.34
C MET A 1 -3.45 -44.09 31.19
N THR A 2 -2.40 -44.90 31.34
CA THR A 2 -1.24 -44.98 30.45
C THR A 2 -1.49 -46.12 29.47
N TYR A 3 -1.51 -45.85 28.17
CA TYR A 3 -1.51 -46.93 27.17
C TYR A 3 -0.16 -46.98 26.47
N SER A 4 0.52 -48.11 26.70
CA SER A 4 1.76 -48.53 26.06
C SER A 4 1.42 -49.35 24.82
N LEU A 5 1.93 -48.98 23.62
CA LEU A 5 1.84 -49.76 22.40
C LEU A 5 3.21 -50.42 22.12
N ARG A 6 3.23 -51.76 22.22
CA ARG A 6 4.34 -52.61 21.80
C ARG A 6 4.38 -52.74 20.29
N MET A 7 5.54 -52.49 19.70
CA MET A 7 5.85 -52.87 18.33
C MET A 7 6.35 -54.31 18.27
N LEU A 8 5.77 -55.08 17.32
CA LEU A 8 6.21 -56.44 16.97
C LEU A 8 7.14 -56.31 15.73
N ALA A 9 8.30 -56.97 15.84
CA ALA A 9 9.26 -57.13 14.72
C ALA A 9 8.97 -58.43 13.96
N PRO A 10 9.18 -58.50 12.64
CA PRO A 10 9.17 -59.76 11.87
C PRO A 10 10.58 -60.38 11.78
N PRO A 11 10.68 -61.71 11.52
CA PRO A 11 11.90 -62.49 11.67
C PRO A 11 12.77 -62.57 10.43
N GLY A 12 14.01 -62.80 10.66
CA GLY A 12 15.23 -62.91 9.92
C GLY A 12 15.33 -63.58 8.55
N SER A 13 16.38 -63.17 7.85
CA SER A 13 17.12 -64.00 6.89
C SER A 13 18.61 -63.60 6.92
N GLY A 14 19.44 -64.59 6.87
CA GLY A 14 20.86 -64.60 7.18
C GLY A 14 21.80 -64.00 6.09
N PRO A 15 23.12 -64.09 6.25
CA PRO A 15 24.11 -63.20 5.68
C PRO A 15 24.53 -63.59 4.24
N ALA A 16 24.59 -62.61 3.33
CA ALA A 16 25.22 -62.73 2.04
C ALA A 16 26.53 -61.92 1.98
N ARG A 17 27.50 -62.51 1.32
CA ARG A 17 28.92 -62.15 1.29
C ARG A 17 29.20 -60.80 0.68
N VAL A 18 30.21 -60.13 1.27
CA VAL A 18 30.88 -58.90 0.81
C VAL A 18 31.59 -59.14 -0.55
N GLY A 19 31.21 -58.37 -1.56
CA GLY A 19 32.00 -58.14 -2.77
C GLY A 19 32.56 -56.74 -2.73
N ALA A 20 33.91 -56.63 -2.82
CA ALA A 20 34.59 -55.34 -2.92
C ALA A 20 34.25 -54.67 -4.25
N GLY A 21 33.51 -53.58 -4.22
CA GLY A 21 33.18 -52.70 -5.35
C GLY A 21 33.72 -51.33 -5.10
N THR A 22 34.48 -50.83 -6.05
CA THR A 22 35.18 -49.54 -6.19
C THR A 22 34.37 -48.34 -5.68
N ALA A 23 35.07 -47.45 -5.00
CA ALA A 23 34.56 -46.14 -4.55
C ALA A 23 34.07 -45.30 -5.74
N GLY A 24 32.76 -45.31 -5.98
CA GLY A 24 32.06 -44.31 -6.76
C GLY A 24 31.81 -43.12 -5.91
N GLY A 25 32.46 -41.96 -6.18
CA GLY A 25 32.18 -40.72 -5.52
C GLY A 25 30.69 -40.40 -5.66
N LEU A 26 30.05 -40.10 -4.56
CA LEU A 26 28.73 -39.48 -4.52
C LEU A 26 28.84 -38.12 -5.23
N HIS A 27 28.40 -38.10 -6.49
CA HIS A 27 28.17 -36.86 -7.21
C HIS A 27 26.92 -36.24 -6.55
N LEU A 28 27.12 -35.25 -5.66
CA LEU A 28 26.03 -34.39 -5.24
C LEU A 28 25.55 -33.67 -6.52
N PRO A 29 24.24 -33.65 -6.82
CA PRO A 29 23.75 -32.84 -7.92
C PRO A 29 24.18 -31.40 -7.70
N ASP A 30 24.64 -30.75 -8.76
CA ASP A 30 24.97 -29.33 -8.73
C ASP A 30 23.80 -28.57 -8.08
N ALA A 31 24.14 -27.75 -7.06
CA ALA A 31 23.13 -26.89 -6.45
C ALA A 31 22.43 -26.10 -7.56
N PRO A 32 21.07 -26.01 -7.56
CA PRO A 32 20.38 -25.21 -8.55
C PRO A 32 21.04 -23.82 -8.57
N THR A 33 21.39 -23.33 -9.75
CA THR A 33 21.87 -21.96 -9.96
C THR A 33 20.82 -21.04 -9.37
N MET A 34 21.16 -20.36 -8.27
CA MET A 34 20.27 -19.43 -7.59
C MET A 34 19.92 -18.31 -8.57
N ALA A 35 18.62 -18.01 -8.75
CA ALA A 35 18.19 -16.91 -9.57
C ALA A 35 18.65 -15.60 -8.91
N ASP A 36 19.17 -14.68 -9.70
CA ASP A 36 19.49 -13.34 -9.20
C ASP A 36 18.21 -12.58 -8.89
N VAL A 37 18.14 -11.96 -7.73
CA VAL A 37 17.03 -11.12 -7.29
C VAL A 37 17.44 -9.67 -7.19
N ASP A 38 16.52 -8.76 -7.50
CA ASP A 38 16.69 -7.34 -7.30
C ASP A 38 16.83 -7.01 -5.81
N VAL A 39 17.87 -6.26 -5.46
CA VAL A 39 18.13 -5.74 -4.12
C VAL A 39 18.41 -4.23 -4.15
N ILE A 40 18.09 -3.55 -3.06
CA ILE A 40 18.55 -2.19 -2.78
C ILE A 40 19.66 -2.29 -1.73
N ARG A 41 20.83 -1.73 -2.04
CA ARG A 41 21.93 -1.56 -1.08
C ARG A 41 22.02 -0.11 -0.67
N VAL A 42 22.03 0.13 0.63
CA VAL A 42 22.12 1.48 1.18
C VAL A 42 23.26 1.57 2.17
N THR A 43 24.12 2.60 2.00
CA THR A 43 25.21 2.90 2.92
C THR A 43 24.66 3.75 4.07
N GLY A 44 24.87 3.29 5.29
CA GLY A 44 24.39 3.95 6.49
C GLY A 44 25.23 5.19 6.89
N GLY A 45 24.68 5.98 7.81
CA GLY A 45 25.33 7.19 8.34
C GLY A 45 25.10 8.46 7.52
N ALA A 46 24.37 8.41 6.42
CA ALA A 46 24.02 9.56 5.61
C ALA A 46 23.00 10.47 6.32
N ARG A 47 23.09 11.78 6.08
CA ARG A 47 22.07 12.77 6.42
C ARG A 47 21.38 13.20 5.15
N LEU A 48 20.07 13.03 5.09
CA LEU A 48 19.28 13.48 3.95
C LEU A 48 19.28 15.01 3.90
N ALA A 49 19.53 15.59 2.73
CA ALA A 49 19.46 17.04 2.54
C ALA A 49 19.00 17.37 1.12
N GLY A 50 18.08 18.31 0.99
CA GLY A 50 17.60 18.78 -0.32
C GLY A 50 16.09 18.88 -0.43
N GLU A 51 15.60 18.71 -1.65
CA GLU A 51 14.17 18.78 -1.96
C GLU A 51 13.74 17.49 -2.66
N VAL A 52 12.56 17.00 -2.29
CA VAL A 52 11.88 15.90 -2.98
C VAL A 52 10.47 16.32 -3.37
N HIS A 53 10.08 16.01 -4.61
CA HIS A 53 8.75 16.26 -5.11
C HIS A 53 7.91 14.99 -5.06
N VAL A 54 6.75 15.06 -4.44
CA VAL A 54 5.78 13.97 -4.33
C VAL A 54 4.74 14.12 -5.42
N VAL A 55 4.52 13.05 -6.14
CA VAL A 55 3.48 12.95 -7.20
C VAL A 55 2.16 12.46 -6.61
N GLY A 56 1.17 12.22 -7.49
CA GLY A 56 -0.17 11.82 -7.07
C GLY A 56 -0.23 10.56 -6.23
N ALA A 57 -1.23 10.50 -5.37
CA ALA A 57 -1.44 9.42 -4.42
C ALA A 57 -1.82 8.11 -5.13
N LYS A 58 -1.03 7.05 -4.89
CA LYS A 58 -1.36 5.69 -5.32
C LYS A 58 -2.79 5.32 -4.93
N ASN A 59 -3.13 5.55 -3.66
CA ASN A 59 -4.41 5.13 -3.11
C ASN A 59 -5.59 5.92 -3.70
N SER A 60 -5.38 7.12 -4.23
CA SER A 60 -6.39 7.86 -5.00
C SER A 60 -6.43 7.39 -6.46
N ALA A 61 -5.31 7.42 -7.16
CA ALA A 61 -5.23 7.14 -8.60
C ALA A 61 -5.94 5.84 -9.00
N LEU A 62 -5.75 4.75 -8.23
CA LEU A 62 -6.38 3.45 -8.50
C LEU A 62 -7.91 3.52 -8.45
N LYS A 63 -8.50 4.36 -7.59
CA LYS A 63 -9.94 4.51 -7.45
C LYS A 63 -10.50 5.49 -8.47
N LEU A 64 -9.76 6.54 -8.81
CA LEU A 64 -10.11 7.42 -9.93
C LEU A 64 -10.15 6.64 -11.25
N MET A 65 -9.22 5.69 -11.46
CA MET A 65 -9.23 4.77 -12.60
C MET A 65 -10.48 3.87 -12.58
N ALA A 66 -10.88 3.35 -11.42
CA ALA A 66 -12.12 2.57 -11.28
C ALA A 66 -13.38 3.44 -11.51
N ALA A 67 -13.39 4.67 -11.00
CA ALA A 67 -14.49 5.61 -11.17
C ALA A 67 -14.74 5.99 -12.63
N ALA A 68 -13.70 5.97 -13.48
CA ALA A 68 -13.87 6.21 -14.92
C ALA A 68 -14.87 5.23 -15.56
N LEU A 69 -15.00 3.99 -15.03
CA LEU A 69 -16.00 3.01 -15.49
C LEU A 69 -17.46 3.50 -15.39
N LEU A 70 -17.72 4.52 -14.58
CA LEU A 70 -19.09 5.06 -14.38
C LEU A 70 -19.63 5.83 -15.58
N ALA A 71 -18.77 6.28 -16.51
CA ALA A 71 -19.20 7.01 -17.70
C ALA A 71 -18.62 6.39 -18.97
N PRO A 72 -19.40 6.24 -20.06
CA PRO A 72 -18.85 5.86 -21.37
C PRO A 72 -18.02 7.01 -21.95
N GLY A 73 -16.95 6.66 -22.70
CA GLY A 73 -16.07 7.63 -23.36
C GLY A 73 -14.77 7.88 -22.59
N ARG A 74 -14.07 8.93 -22.96
CA ARG A 74 -12.67 9.17 -22.64
C ARG A 74 -12.48 10.05 -21.40
N SER A 75 -12.01 9.43 -20.30
CA SER A 75 -11.50 10.16 -19.12
C SER A 75 -9.99 10.20 -19.12
N VAL A 76 -9.41 11.28 -18.57
CA VAL A 76 -7.95 11.45 -18.42
C VAL A 76 -7.63 11.75 -16.97
N ILE A 77 -6.83 10.90 -16.34
CA ILE A 77 -6.34 11.10 -14.99
C ILE A 77 -4.88 11.49 -15.07
N THR A 78 -4.53 12.66 -14.55
CA THR A 78 -3.18 13.22 -14.57
C THR A 78 -2.52 13.13 -13.21
N ASN A 79 -1.22 13.41 -13.12
CA ASN A 79 -0.43 13.27 -11.89
C ASN A 79 -0.55 11.85 -11.29
N VAL A 80 -0.50 10.82 -12.12
CA VAL A 80 -0.57 9.42 -11.68
C VAL A 80 0.86 8.90 -11.43
N PRO A 81 1.15 8.27 -10.27
CA PRO A 81 2.49 7.77 -9.99
C PRO A 81 2.88 6.61 -10.91
N ARG A 82 4.13 6.57 -11.37
CA ARG A 82 4.67 5.47 -12.18
C ARG A 82 5.07 4.29 -11.32
N ILE A 83 4.11 3.49 -10.94
CA ILE A 83 4.26 2.31 -10.08
C ILE A 83 3.60 1.08 -10.69
N THR A 84 4.02 -0.09 -10.28
CA THR A 84 3.52 -1.38 -10.79
C THR A 84 2.00 -1.52 -10.61
N ASP A 85 1.44 -1.03 -9.51
CA ASP A 85 0.01 -1.16 -9.21
C ASP A 85 -0.87 -0.41 -10.24
N ILE A 86 -0.39 0.70 -10.81
CA ILE A 86 -1.08 1.42 -11.89
C ILE A 86 -1.14 0.58 -13.17
N ALA A 87 -0.04 -0.08 -13.53
CA ALA A 87 0.00 -0.96 -14.69
C ALA A 87 -0.95 -2.16 -14.53
N ILE A 88 -1.03 -2.74 -13.31
CA ILE A 88 -1.97 -3.83 -13.01
C ILE A 88 -3.41 -3.35 -13.14
N MET A 89 -3.75 -2.18 -12.59
CA MET A 89 -5.10 -1.62 -12.69
C MET A 89 -5.48 -1.29 -14.15
N ALA A 90 -4.56 -0.76 -14.93
CA ALA A 90 -4.76 -0.53 -16.36
C ALA A 90 -5.09 -1.84 -17.10
N GLU A 91 -4.40 -2.94 -16.76
CA GLU A 91 -4.68 -4.25 -17.36
C GLU A 91 -6.05 -4.80 -16.91
N VAL A 92 -6.46 -4.61 -15.65
CA VAL A 92 -7.81 -4.93 -15.19
C VAL A 92 -8.86 -4.22 -16.06
N LEU A 93 -8.70 -2.91 -16.29
CA LEU A 93 -9.61 -2.12 -17.10
C LEU A 93 -9.62 -2.56 -18.58
N ARG A 94 -8.45 -2.91 -19.16
CA ARG A 94 -8.36 -3.43 -20.53
C ARG A 94 -9.15 -4.75 -20.67
N ARG A 95 -9.05 -5.66 -19.70
CA ARG A 95 -9.83 -6.91 -19.71
C ARG A 95 -11.32 -6.69 -19.51
N LEU A 96 -11.72 -5.56 -18.92
CA LEU A 96 -13.12 -5.11 -18.88
C LEU A 96 -13.56 -4.44 -20.20
N GLY A 97 -12.71 -4.40 -21.23
CA GLY A 97 -13.01 -3.86 -22.56
C GLY A 97 -12.69 -2.39 -22.74
N CYS A 98 -12.02 -1.74 -21.78
CA CYS A 98 -11.58 -0.35 -21.93
C CYS A 98 -10.31 -0.27 -22.80
N GLU A 99 -10.15 0.82 -23.57
CA GLU A 99 -8.85 1.19 -24.11
C GLU A 99 -8.12 2.06 -23.07
N VAL A 100 -6.90 1.65 -22.69
CA VAL A 100 -6.12 2.35 -21.67
C VAL A 100 -4.72 2.65 -22.20
N SER A 101 -4.33 3.93 -22.25
CA SER A 101 -2.95 4.37 -22.45
C SER A 101 -2.39 5.00 -21.19
N ILE A 102 -1.08 4.85 -21.01
CA ILE A 102 -0.31 5.49 -19.95
C ILE A 102 0.79 6.27 -20.64
N ASP A 103 0.65 7.58 -20.66
CA ASP A 103 1.55 8.49 -21.33
C ASP A 103 2.40 9.22 -20.29
N ASP A 104 3.70 9.28 -20.53
CA ASP A 104 4.61 10.00 -19.66
C ASP A 104 4.29 11.49 -19.67
N ASP A 105 4.11 12.06 -18.50
CA ASP A 105 4.09 13.52 -18.35
C ASP A 105 5.50 14.06 -18.60
N GLU A 106 5.63 15.33 -19.02
CA GLU A 106 6.94 15.92 -19.26
C GLU A 106 7.89 15.74 -18.06
N PRO A 107 9.20 15.45 -18.28
CA PRO A 107 10.13 15.21 -17.20
C PRO A 107 10.13 16.38 -16.21
N SER A 108 9.89 16.05 -14.94
CA SER A 108 10.01 17.02 -13.85
C SER A 108 11.38 17.68 -13.88
N ARG A 109 11.46 18.99 -13.57
CA ARG A 109 12.70 19.82 -13.55
C ARG A 109 13.81 19.31 -12.62
N ALA A 110 13.57 18.24 -11.86
CA ALA A 110 14.56 17.62 -10.97
C ALA A 110 15.39 16.55 -11.72
N GLY A 111 16.32 16.97 -12.54
CA GLY A 111 17.61 16.34 -12.90
C GLY A 111 17.73 14.88 -13.35
N SER A 112 16.73 14.00 -13.16
CA SER A 112 16.87 12.55 -13.43
C SER A 112 16.53 12.12 -14.86
N GLY A 113 15.85 12.98 -15.63
CA GLY A 113 15.41 12.65 -17.02
C GLY A 113 14.34 11.57 -17.13
N VAL A 114 13.95 10.92 -16.01
CA VAL A 114 12.88 9.92 -15.98
C VAL A 114 11.58 10.57 -15.49
N PRO A 115 10.45 10.45 -16.23
CA PRO A 115 9.16 10.93 -15.76
C PRO A 115 8.72 10.18 -14.49
N ARG A 116 8.34 10.91 -13.45
CA ARG A 116 7.88 10.32 -12.18
C ARG A 116 6.38 10.13 -12.12
N CYS A 117 5.64 10.88 -12.91
CA CYS A 117 4.20 10.77 -13.06
C CYS A 117 3.83 10.57 -14.53
N ALA A 118 2.61 10.14 -14.73
CA ALA A 118 2.00 9.87 -16.01
C ALA A 118 0.58 10.41 -16.06
N SER A 119 0.06 10.58 -17.26
CA SER A 119 -1.36 10.72 -17.53
C SER A 119 -1.91 9.37 -17.98
N VAL A 120 -3.00 8.93 -17.36
CA VAL A 120 -3.72 7.71 -17.74
C VAL A 120 -4.99 8.11 -18.47
N THR A 121 -5.05 7.75 -19.74
CA THR A 121 -6.25 7.94 -20.58
C THR A 121 -7.03 6.62 -20.61
N ILE A 122 -8.32 6.68 -20.27
CA ILE A 122 -9.21 5.53 -20.20
C ILE A 122 -10.42 5.81 -21.08
N ASP A 123 -10.56 5.06 -22.17
CA ASP A 123 -11.73 5.11 -23.05
C ASP A 123 -12.63 3.92 -22.70
N VAL A 124 -13.78 4.23 -22.10
CA VAL A 124 -14.71 3.23 -21.54
C VAL A 124 -15.82 2.96 -22.57
N PRO A 125 -16.05 1.69 -22.95
CA PRO A 125 -17.13 1.34 -23.88
C PRO A 125 -18.51 1.62 -23.26
N ALA A 126 -19.55 1.70 -24.11
CA ALA A 126 -20.93 1.81 -23.65
C ALA A 126 -21.30 0.65 -22.73
N GLU A 127 -20.81 -0.54 -23.01
CA GLU A 127 -21.01 -1.76 -22.23
C GLU A 127 -19.69 -2.40 -21.84
N PRO A 128 -19.09 -2.01 -20.71
CA PRO A 128 -17.91 -2.67 -20.18
C PRO A 128 -18.23 -4.10 -19.75
N GLY A 129 -17.20 -4.97 -19.77
CA GLY A 129 -17.28 -6.32 -19.23
C GLY A 129 -17.67 -6.35 -17.75
N THR A 130 -18.23 -7.46 -17.31
CA THR A 130 -18.76 -7.63 -15.93
C THR A 130 -17.96 -8.61 -15.09
N GLU A 131 -16.89 -9.19 -15.63
CA GLU A 131 -16.03 -10.12 -14.90
C GLU A 131 -14.60 -9.58 -14.82
N ALA A 132 -14.14 -9.33 -13.59
CA ALA A 132 -12.75 -8.93 -13.33
C ALA A 132 -11.86 -10.17 -13.16
N ASP A 133 -10.76 -10.20 -13.90
CA ASP A 133 -9.84 -11.32 -14.00
C ASP A 133 -9.29 -11.78 -12.64
N TYR A 134 -9.33 -13.11 -12.41
CA TYR A 134 -8.96 -13.71 -11.13
C TYR A 134 -7.50 -13.46 -10.72
N ASP A 135 -6.57 -13.62 -11.66
CA ASP A 135 -5.14 -13.53 -11.36
C ASP A 135 -4.69 -12.08 -11.12
N LEU A 136 -5.27 -11.13 -11.86
CA LEU A 136 -4.99 -9.70 -11.68
C LEU A 136 -5.56 -9.16 -10.37
N VAL A 137 -6.80 -9.54 -10.03
CA VAL A 137 -7.46 -9.10 -8.80
C VAL A 137 -6.72 -9.60 -7.56
N ARG A 138 -6.18 -10.80 -7.58
CA ARG A 138 -5.35 -11.33 -6.49
C ARG A 138 -4.05 -10.56 -6.27
N ARG A 139 -3.50 -9.94 -7.29
CA ARG A 139 -2.25 -9.16 -7.21
C ARG A 139 -2.44 -7.75 -6.66
N LEU A 140 -3.65 -7.20 -6.76
CA LEU A 140 -3.95 -5.81 -6.42
C LEU A 140 -5.27 -5.71 -5.64
N ARG A 141 -5.21 -5.41 -4.34
CA ARG A 141 -6.43 -5.27 -3.53
C ARG A 141 -7.38 -4.19 -4.03
N ALA A 142 -6.86 -3.07 -4.52
CA ALA A 142 -7.67 -1.96 -5.00
C ALA A 142 -8.56 -2.32 -6.20
N SER A 143 -8.30 -3.44 -6.89
CA SER A 143 -9.15 -3.92 -7.98
C SER A 143 -10.57 -4.26 -7.55
N ILE A 144 -10.84 -4.51 -6.25
CA ILE A 144 -12.21 -4.66 -5.73
C ILE A 144 -13.07 -3.41 -5.97
N CYS A 145 -12.45 -2.24 -6.17
CA CYS A 145 -13.15 -0.99 -6.40
C CYS A 145 -13.86 -0.90 -7.76
N VAL A 146 -13.67 -1.87 -8.67
CA VAL A 146 -14.50 -1.98 -9.89
C VAL A 146 -15.91 -2.53 -9.59
N LEU A 147 -16.12 -3.13 -8.40
CA LEU A 147 -17.39 -3.75 -8.00
C LEU A 147 -18.56 -2.73 -8.04
N GLY A 148 -18.40 -1.59 -7.34
CA GLY A 148 -19.42 -0.55 -7.27
C GLY A 148 -19.78 0.02 -8.63
N PRO A 149 -18.83 0.54 -9.41
CA PRO A 149 -19.07 1.10 -10.74
C PRO A 149 -19.73 0.12 -11.72
N LEU A 150 -19.24 -1.13 -11.77
CA LEU A 150 -19.79 -2.11 -12.71
C LEU A 150 -21.21 -2.54 -12.30
N LEU A 151 -21.44 -2.74 -10.99
CA LEU A 151 -22.77 -3.08 -10.49
C LEU A 151 -23.78 -1.97 -10.81
N ALA A 152 -23.41 -0.71 -10.56
CA ALA A 152 -24.28 0.44 -10.84
C ALA A 152 -24.61 0.60 -12.33
N ARG A 153 -23.64 0.34 -13.23
CA ARG A 153 -23.84 0.48 -14.68
C ARG A 153 -24.45 -0.73 -15.36
N ARG A 154 -24.09 -1.94 -14.91
CA ARG A 154 -24.41 -3.19 -15.62
C ARG A 154 -25.48 -4.03 -14.92
N GLY A 155 -25.81 -3.71 -13.67
CA GLY A 155 -26.72 -4.51 -12.83
C GLY A 155 -26.20 -5.89 -12.47
N TYR A 156 -24.97 -6.24 -12.91
CA TYR A 156 -24.31 -7.51 -12.61
C TYR A 156 -22.79 -7.35 -12.65
N VAL A 157 -22.09 -8.01 -11.73
CA VAL A 157 -20.63 -8.04 -11.71
C VAL A 157 -20.11 -9.27 -10.98
N ARG A 158 -18.98 -9.79 -11.45
CA ARG A 158 -18.22 -10.89 -10.85
C ARG A 158 -16.78 -10.46 -10.66
N VAL A 159 -16.33 -10.34 -9.40
CA VAL A 159 -14.98 -9.91 -9.05
C VAL A 159 -14.34 -10.96 -8.15
N ALA A 160 -13.11 -11.39 -8.45
CA ALA A 160 -12.41 -12.32 -7.58
C ALA A 160 -12.15 -11.72 -6.19
N HIS A 161 -12.01 -12.56 -5.16
CA HIS A 161 -11.57 -12.10 -3.85
C HIS A 161 -10.19 -11.43 -3.96
N PRO A 162 -10.05 -10.17 -3.54
CA PRO A 162 -8.82 -9.42 -3.73
C PRO A 162 -7.71 -9.93 -2.81
N GLY A 163 -6.50 -10.03 -3.36
CA GLY A 163 -5.28 -10.26 -2.62
C GLY A 163 -4.66 -8.96 -2.11
N GLY A 164 -3.35 -8.83 -2.21
CA GLY A 164 -2.56 -7.66 -1.80
C GLY A 164 -1.62 -7.97 -0.64
N ASP A 165 -1.04 -6.94 -0.01
CA ASP A 165 -0.06 -7.10 1.04
C ASP A 165 -0.60 -7.86 2.26
N ALA A 166 0.25 -8.70 2.86
CA ALA A 166 -0.06 -9.49 4.05
C ALA A 166 0.11 -8.62 5.32
N ILE A 167 -0.82 -7.69 5.54
CA ILE A 167 -0.82 -6.76 6.69
C ILE A 167 -1.94 -7.03 7.69
N GLY A 168 -2.68 -8.13 7.53
CA GLY A 168 -3.78 -8.54 8.38
C GLY A 168 -5.09 -8.78 7.62
N SER A 169 -6.12 -9.12 8.37
CA SER A 169 -7.46 -9.38 7.84
C SER A 169 -8.09 -8.09 7.29
N ARG A 170 -8.67 -8.17 6.09
CA ARG A 170 -9.36 -7.06 5.42
C ARG A 170 -10.62 -7.60 4.75
N GLY A 171 -11.67 -7.79 5.55
CA GLY A 171 -12.97 -8.31 5.10
C GLY A 171 -13.62 -7.45 4.02
N LEU A 172 -14.62 -8.00 3.36
CA LEU A 172 -15.49 -7.30 2.42
C LEU A 172 -16.92 -7.14 2.98
N ASP A 173 -17.11 -7.44 4.25
CA ASP A 173 -18.38 -7.42 4.97
C ASP A 173 -19.12 -6.09 4.85
N MET A 174 -18.43 -4.97 5.05
CA MET A 174 -19.01 -3.63 4.91
C MET A 174 -19.38 -3.29 3.45
N HIS A 175 -18.57 -3.75 2.47
CA HIS A 175 -18.93 -3.61 1.05
C HIS A 175 -20.21 -4.37 0.74
N VAL A 176 -20.27 -5.63 1.15
CA VAL A 176 -21.42 -6.51 0.92
C VAL A 176 -22.67 -5.96 1.62
N ALA A 177 -22.56 -5.63 2.91
CA ALA A 177 -23.70 -5.12 3.68
C ALA A 177 -24.25 -3.83 3.09
N GLY A 178 -23.39 -2.89 2.69
CA GLY A 178 -23.82 -1.63 2.10
C GLY A 178 -24.50 -1.80 0.75
N LEU A 179 -23.88 -2.56 -0.18
CA LEU A 179 -24.48 -2.83 -1.49
C LEU A 179 -25.77 -3.63 -1.39
N SER A 180 -25.90 -4.57 -0.44
CA SER A 180 -27.15 -5.31 -0.21
C SER A 180 -28.26 -4.37 0.29
N ARG A 181 -27.95 -3.36 1.11
CA ARG A 181 -28.92 -2.33 1.50
C ARG A 181 -29.38 -1.48 0.32
N MET A 182 -28.54 -1.32 -0.70
CA MET A 182 -28.87 -0.64 -1.96
C MET A 182 -29.63 -1.55 -2.94
N GLY A 183 -30.01 -2.78 -2.55
CA GLY A 183 -30.81 -3.70 -3.35
C GLY A 183 -30.02 -4.72 -4.16
N ALA A 184 -28.72 -4.85 -3.95
CA ALA A 184 -27.94 -5.89 -4.59
C ALA A 184 -28.13 -7.25 -3.89
N ASP A 185 -28.28 -8.31 -4.69
CA ASP A 185 -28.12 -9.69 -4.25
C ASP A 185 -26.65 -10.09 -4.42
N ILE A 186 -26.00 -10.51 -3.32
CA ILE A 186 -24.55 -10.77 -3.31
C ILE A 186 -24.29 -12.17 -2.79
N SER A 187 -23.53 -12.95 -3.56
CA SER A 187 -23.07 -14.29 -3.19
C SER A 187 -21.56 -14.43 -3.34
N GLY A 188 -21.00 -15.45 -2.70
CA GLY A 188 -19.59 -15.83 -2.84
C GLY A 188 -19.48 -17.23 -3.40
N GLU A 189 -18.89 -17.40 -4.59
CA GLU A 189 -18.72 -18.70 -5.23
C GLU A 189 -17.36 -18.82 -5.91
N HIS A 190 -16.69 -19.96 -5.73
CA HIS A 190 -15.41 -20.29 -6.39
C HIS A 190 -14.33 -19.20 -6.25
N GLY A 191 -14.29 -18.49 -5.10
CA GLY A 191 -13.32 -17.43 -4.85
C GLY A 191 -13.69 -16.09 -5.49
N PHE A 192 -14.94 -15.93 -5.96
CA PHE A 192 -15.46 -14.67 -6.47
C PHE A 192 -16.55 -14.11 -5.55
N VAL A 193 -16.66 -12.79 -5.55
CA VAL A 193 -17.82 -12.03 -5.12
C VAL A 193 -18.68 -11.79 -6.36
N ILE A 194 -19.92 -12.22 -6.33
CA ILE A 194 -20.92 -12.06 -7.40
C ILE A 194 -21.98 -11.14 -6.86
N ALA A 195 -22.26 -10.04 -7.56
CA ALA A 195 -23.30 -9.10 -7.18
C ALA A 195 -24.25 -8.86 -8.36
N ALA A 196 -25.55 -8.87 -8.08
CA ALA A 196 -26.61 -8.64 -9.04
C ALA A 196 -27.64 -7.64 -8.50
N ALA A 197 -28.02 -6.68 -9.34
CA ALA A 197 -29.07 -5.71 -9.09
C ALA A 197 -29.95 -5.58 -10.36
N PRO A 198 -30.79 -6.57 -10.66
CA PRO A 198 -31.53 -6.65 -11.93
C PRO A 198 -32.51 -5.50 -12.13
N THR A 199 -32.98 -4.87 -11.05
CA THR A 199 -33.86 -3.69 -11.07
C THR A 199 -33.09 -2.36 -10.91
N GLY A 200 -31.74 -2.40 -10.93
CA GLY A 200 -30.89 -1.28 -10.57
C GLY A 200 -30.67 -1.15 -9.06
N LEU A 201 -29.71 -0.32 -8.68
CA LEU A 201 -29.48 0.05 -7.29
C LEU A 201 -30.41 1.19 -6.89
N HIS A 202 -30.80 1.23 -5.62
CA HIS A 202 -31.59 2.32 -5.04
C HIS A 202 -30.89 2.97 -3.85
N GLY A 203 -31.27 4.21 -3.54
CA GLY A 203 -30.79 4.95 -2.39
C GLY A 203 -31.04 4.23 -1.07
N ALA A 204 -30.10 4.36 -0.14
CA ALA A 204 -30.16 3.69 1.16
C ALA A 204 -29.43 4.49 2.25
N ASN A 205 -29.85 4.30 3.52
CA ASN A 205 -29.08 4.74 4.67
C ASN A 205 -28.14 3.61 5.08
N ILE A 206 -26.83 3.89 5.03
CA ILE A 206 -25.76 2.94 5.28
C ILE A 206 -24.92 3.44 6.45
N TRP A 207 -24.78 2.63 7.48
CA TRP A 207 -23.86 2.86 8.57
C TRP A 207 -22.68 1.91 8.47
N LEU A 208 -21.45 2.43 8.46
CA LEU A 208 -20.23 1.62 8.50
C LEU A 208 -19.79 1.40 9.94
N ASP A 209 -19.57 0.14 10.34
CA ASP A 209 -19.09 -0.20 11.69
C ASP A 209 -17.70 0.37 11.98
N PHE A 210 -16.94 0.59 10.92
CA PHE A 210 -15.62 1.21 10.93
C PHE A 210 -15.47 2.13 9.71
N PRO A 211 -14.80 3.30 9.78
CA PRO A 211 -14.60 4.19 8.63
C PRO A 211 -13.63 3.57 7.61
N SER A 212 -14.13 2.53 6.91
CA SER A 212 -13.39 1.79 5.90
C SER A 212 -13.25 2.60 4.62
N VAL A 213 -12.02 2.91 4.22
CA VAL A 213 -11.73 3.61 2.95
C VAL A 213 -12.30 2.84 1.76
N GLY A 214 -11.99 1.54 1.65
CA GLY A 214 -12.43 0.73 0.51
C GLY A 214 -13.95 0.58 0.42
N ALA A 215 -14.65 0.39 1.55
CA ALA A 215 -16.11 0.31 1.57
C ALA A 215 -16.73 1.65 1.19
N THR A 216 -16.24 2.77 1.77
CA THR A 216 -16.71 4.12 1.42
C THR A 216 -16.56 4.39 -0.07
N GLU A 217 -15.40 4.07 -0.68
CA GLU A 217 -15.15 4.27 -2.12
C GLU A 217 -16.11 3.46 -3.00
N ASN A 218 -16.28 2.17 -2.70
CA ASN A 218 -17.18 1.31 -3.48
C ASN A 218 -18.64 1.73 -3.38
N LEU A 219 -19.10 2.04 -2.16
CA LEU A 219 -20.48 2.47 -1.91
C LEU A 219 -20.76 3.83 -2.53
N LEU A 220 -19.81 4.77 -2.43
CA LEU A 220 -19.89 6.08 -3.07
C LEU A 220 -20.03 5.94 -4.59
N MET A 221 -19.16 5.13 -5.23
CA MET A 221 -19.22 4.89 -6.67
C MET A 221 -20.48 4.14 -7.11
N ALA A 222 -21.06 3.30 -6.26
CA ALA A 222 -22.33 2.65 -6.53
C ALA A 222 -23.51 3.64 -6.40
N ALA A 223 -23.46 4.53 -5.41
CA ALA A 223 -24.55 5.45 -5.07
C ALA A 223 -24.80 6.54 -6.13
N VAL A 224 -23.75 6.97 -6.86
CA VAL A 224 -23.89 8.08 -7.83
C VAL A 224 -24.83 7.78 -9.00
N LEU A 225 -25.12 6.51 -9.29
CA LEU A 225 -26.07 6.08 -10.32
C LEU A 225 -27.28 5.31 -9.74
N ALA A 226 -27.44 5.25 -8.41
CA ALA A 226 -28.57 4.60 -7.75
C ALA A 226 -29.82 5.50 -7.83
N ASP A 227 -31.01 4.88 -7.87
CA ASP A 227 -32.28 5.64 -7.85
C ASP A 227 -32.54 6.19 -6.43
N GLY A 228 -32.61 7.51 -6.29
CA GLY A 228 -32.87 8.19 -5.02
C GLY A 228 -31.60 8.64 -4.27
N VAL A 229 -31.69 8.74 -2.95
CA VAL A 229 -30.67 9.30 -2.07
C VAL A 229 -29.98 8.21 -1.25
N THR A 230 -28.67 8.19 -1.27
CA THR A 230 -27.86 7.35 -0.38
C THR A 230 -27.14 8.24 0.66
N GLU A 231 -27.24 7.85 1.92
CA GLU A 231 -26.49 8.45 3.02
C GLU A 231 -25.55 7.41 3.60
N ILE A 232 -24.26 7.72 3.64
CA ILE A 232 -23.20 6.84 4.19
C ILE A 232 -22.67 7.49 5.45
N ASP A 233 -23.06 6.94 6.60
CA ASP A 233 -22.61 7.38 7.91
C ASP A 233 -21.37 6.60 8.36
N ASN A 234 -20.56 7.24 9.19
CA ASN A 234 -19.24 6.79 9.59
C ASN A 234 -18.32 6.50 8.40
N ALA A 235 -18.48 7.30 7.34
CA ALA A 235 -17.65 7.25 6.13
C ALA A 235 -16.18 7.60 6.42
N ALA A 236 -15.28 7.04 5.65
CA ALA A 236 -13.88 7.43 5.64
C ALA A 236 -13.74 8.90 5.17
N ARG A 237 -12.75 9.61 5.74
CA ARG A 237 -12.56 11.06 5.53
C ARG A 237 -11.23 11.40 4.90
N GLU A 238 -10.48 10.40 4.49
CA GLU A 238 -9.16 10.53 3.89
C GLU A 238 -9.18 11.50 2.69
N PRO A 239 -8.09 12.25 2.46
CA PRO A 239 -7.97 13.14 1.30
C PRO A 239 -8.27 12.44 -0.03
N GLU A 240 -7.98 11.15 -0.12
CA GLU A 240 -8.26 10.31 -1.28
C GLU A 240 -9.79 10.11 -1.51
N ILE A 241 -10.60 10.12 -0.45
CA ILE A 241 -12.07 10.13 -0.55
C ILE A 241 -12.56 11.48 -1.07
N VAL A 242 -11.98 12.59 -0.57
CA VAL A 242 -12.31 13.94 -1.05
C VAL A 242 -11.95 14.10 -2.52
N ASP A 243 -10.82 13.56 -2.95
CA ASP A 243 -10.36 13.56 -4.34
C ASP A 243 -11.32 12.77 -5.24
N LEU A 244 -11.76 11.59 -4.80
CA LEU A 244 -12.78 10.79 -5.50
C LEU A 244 -14.11 11.55 -5.61
N CYS A 245 -14.59 12.16 -4.51
CA CYS A 245 -15.79 13.01 -4.54
C CYS A 245 -15.66 14.15 -5.54
N ALA A 246 -14.49 14.81 -5.60
CA ALA A 246 -14.22 15.90 -6.53
C ALA A 246 -14.28 15.43 -7.99
N MET A 247 -13.67 14.29 -8.32
CA MET A 247 -13.77 13.70 -9.66
C MET A 247 -15.22 13.35 -10.02
N LEU A 248 -15.94 12.65 -9.13
CA LEU A 248 -17.33 12.25 -9.37
C LEU A 248 -18.24 13.47 -9.56
N THR A 249 -18.04 14.54 -8.79
CA THR A 249 -18.78 15.80 -8.94
C THR A 249 -18.49 16.45 -10.31
N GLN A 250 -17.24 16.44 -10.76
CA GLN A 250 -16.89 16.91 -12.12
C GLN A 250 -17.54 16.04 -13.20
N MET A 251 -17.72 14.74 -12.96
CA MET A 251 -18.47 13.82 -13.83
C MET A 251 -19.95 14.11 -13.88
N GLY A 252 -20.50 14.88 -12.93
CA GLY A 252 -21.89 15.27 -12.83
C GLY A 252 -22.65 14.66 -11.65
N ALA A 253 -21.97 14.00 -10.70
CA ALA A 253 -22.60 13.47 -9.52
C ALA A 253 -22.97 14.57 -8.50
N GLU A 254 -24.05 14.36 -7.76
CA GLU A 254 -24.52 15.24 -6.70
C GLU A 254 -24.11 14.67 -5.33
N ILE A 255 -23.01 15.20 -4.77
CA ILE A 255 -22.38 14.73 -3.53
C ILE A 255 -22.24 15.88 -2.55
N THR A 256 -22.61 15.65 -1.30
CA THR A 256 -22.34 16.57 -0.17
C THR A 256 -21.69 15.83 0.98
N GLY A 257 -21.02 16.56 1.88
CA GLY A 257 -20.34 15.99 3.05
C GLY A 257 -18.95 15.41 2.78
N ALA A 258 -18.33 15.65 1.61
CA ALA A 258 -16.96 15.22 1.34
C ALA A 258 -15.99 15.67 2.44
N GLY A 259 -15.17 14.73 2.97
CA GLY A 259 -14.24 14.99 4.09
C GLY A 259 -14.88 14.98 5.48
N THR A 260 -16.20 14.77 5.58
CA THR A 260 -16.91 14.56 6.84
C THR A 260 -17.22 13.09 7.10
N SER A 261 -17.77 12.75 8.26
CA SER A 261 -18.19 11.39 8.59
C SER A 261 -19.48 10.95 7.93
N THR A 262 -20.19 11.85 7.27
CA THR A 262 -21.45 11.54 6.58
C THR A 262 -21.37 12.05 5.14
N LEU A 263 -21.50 11.14 4.18
CA LEU A 263 -21.61 11.43 2.76
C LEU A 263 -23.06 11.27 2.33
N ARG A 264 -23.62 12.29 1.69
CA ARG A 264 -24.94 12.23 1.07
C ARG A 264 -24.79 12.33 -0.44
N VAL A 265 -25.30 11.34 -1.14
CA VAL A 265 -25.25 11.20 -2.59
C VAL A 265 -26.66 11.15 -3.13
N GLU A 266 -27.00 12.03 -4.05
CA GLU A 266 -28.23 11.96 -4.84
C GLU A 266 -27.89 11.34 -6.20
N GLY A 267 -28.48 10.19 -6.50
CA GLY A 267 -28.18 9.46 -7.70
C GLY A 267 -28.65 10.19 -8.95
N VAL A 268 -27.83 10.13 -10.01
CA VAL A 268 -28.10 10.75 -11.30
C VAL A 268 -28.28 9.72 -12.40
N SER A 269 -28.98 10.08 -13.47
CA SER A 269 -29.27 9.15 -14.58
C SER A 269 -28.03 8.81 -15.42
N GLU A 270 -27.05 9.72 -15.50
CA GLU A 270 -25.83 9.56 -16.29
C GLU A 270 -24.69 10.42 -15.74
N LEU A 271 -23.47 9.96 -16.00
CA LEU A 271 -22.23 10.68 -15.72
C LEU A 271 -21.46 10.90 -17.02
N ARG A 272 -20.55 11.88 -17.02
CA ARG A 272 -19.71 12.25 -18.17
C ARG A 272 -18.25 12.00 -17.89
N PRO A 273 -17.45 11.62 -18.91
CA PRO A 273 -16.01 11.50 -18.76
C PRO A 273 -15.37 12.87 -18.46
N VAL A 274 -14.25 12.83 -17.74
CA VAL A 274 -13.59 14.06 -17.24
C VAL A 274 -12.08 14.00 -17.40
N ARG A 275 -11.43 15.16 -17.23
CA ARG A 275 -10.00 15.26 -16.94
C ARG A 275 -9.83 15.68 -15.49
N HIS A 276 -9.13 14.85 -14.70
CA HIS A 276 -8.92 15.07 -13.27
C HIS A 276 -7.45 14.88 -12.90
N ALA A 277 -6.94 15.69 -11.97
CA ALA A 277 -5.57 15.54 -11.44
C ALA A 277 -5.62 14.88 -10.08
N THR A 278 -4.85 13.80 -9.90
CA THR A 278 -4.74 13.07 -8.64
C THR A 278 -4.12 13.94 -7.55
N VAL A 279 -4.68 13.91 -6.34
CA VAL A 279 -4.12 14.58 -5.15
C VAL A 279 -2.74 14.02 -4.81
N GLY A 280 -1.84 14.86 -4.26
CA GLY A 280 -0.49 14.44 -3.86
C GLY A 280 -0.48 13.34 -2.79
N ASP A 281 0.47 12.41 -2.87
CA ASP A 281 0.55 11.25 -1.97
C ASP A 281 1.06 11.63 -0.58
N ARG A 282 0.14 11.81 0.37
CA ARG A 282 0.47 12.13 1.76
C ARG A 282 1.32 11.05 2.45
N ILE A 283 1.22 9.79 2.04
CA ILE A 283 1.99 8.69 2.66
C ILE A 283 3.44 8.73 2.20
N VAL A 284 3.67 8.96 0.91
CA VAL A 284 5.02 9.18 0.38
C VAL A 284 5.64 10.46 1.00
N ALA A 285 4.86 11.54 1.11
CA ALA A 285 5.31 12.78 1.77
C ALA A 285 5.68 12.54 3.24
N GLY A 286 4.84 11.82 3.99
CA GLY A 286 5.14 11.42 5.36
C GLY A 286 6.38 10.52 5.47
N THR A 287 6.59 9.62 4.51
CA THR A 287 7.81 8.78 4.46
C THR A 287 9.08 9.65 4.42
N TRP A 288 9.12 10.67 3.56
CA TRP A 288 10.25 11.61 3.48
C TRP A 288 10.40 12.47 4.72
N ALA A 289 9.28 12.87 5.35
CA ALA A 289 9.32 13.60 6.62
C ALA A 289 10.00 12.78 7.73
N PHE A 290 9.59 11.51 7.89
CA PHE A 290 10.22 10.61 8.87
C PHE A 290 11.67 10.28 8.49
N ALA A 291 11.97 10.11 7.21
CA ALA A 291 13.34 9.88 6.75
C ALA A 291 14.27 11.04 7.12
N ALA A 292 13.84 12.29 6.92
CA ALA A 292 14.57 13.47 7.37
C ALA A 292 14.81 13.46 8.90
N ALA A 293 13.76 13.16 9.69
CA ALA A 293 13.88 13.13 11.15
C ALA A 293 14.82 12.02 11.62
N MET A 294 14.72 10.79 11.07
CA MET A 294 15.55 9.64 11.43
C MET A 294 17.04 9.85 11.12
N THR A 295 17.33 10.44 9.97
CA THR A 295 18.71 10.68 9.50
C THR A 295 19.32 11.98 10.02
N ARG A 296 18.61 12.72 10.87
CA ARG A 296 19.00 14.07 11.35
C ARG A 296 19.26 15.02 10.17
N GLY A 297 18.40 14.94 9.19
CA GLY A 297 18.49 15.62 7.90
C GLY A 297 17.76 16.96 7.86
N ASP A 298 17.70 17.51 6.64
CA ASP A 298 17.04 18.75 6.27
C ASP A 298 16.43 18.61 4.89
N VAL A 299 15.13 18.27 4.84
CA VAL A 299 14.43 17.93 3.59
C VAL A 299 13.19 18.80 3.42
N THR A 300 13.07 19.40 2.25
CA THR A 300 11.85 20.04 1.78
C THR A 300 11.06 19.04 0.93
N VAL A 301 9.79 18.85 1.29
CA VAL A 301 8.84 17.99 0.54
C VAL A 301 7.81 18.88 -0.13
N THR A 302 7.67 18.73 -1.44
CA THR A 302 6.72 19.49 -2.27
C THR A 302 5.70 18.56 -2.93
N GLY A 303 4.56 19.08 -3.37
CA GLY A 303 3.52 18.31 -4.09
C GLY A 303 2.50 17.62 -3.18
N ALA A 304 2.56 17.83 -1.86
CA ALA A 304 1.56 17.33 -0.93
C ALA A 304 1.25 18.35 0.17
N SER A 305 -0.03 18.51 0.50
CA SER A 305 -0.45 19.43 1.54
C SER A 305 -0.07 18.92 2.95
N PRO A 306 0.60 19.70 3.79
CA PRO A 306 0.89 19.35 5.18
C PRO A 306 -0.38 19.15 6.02
N ALA A 307 -1.52 19.74 5.66
CA ALA A 307 -2.80 19.55 6.33
C ALA A 307 -3.29 18.09 6.31
N PHE A 308 -2.80 17.28 5.37
CA PHE A 308 -3.11 15.85 5.30
C PHE A 308 -2.22 14.98 6.22
N LEU A 309 -1.25 15.61 6.90
CA LEU A 309 -0.21 14.96 7.70
C LEU A 309 -0.05 15.58 9.10
N GLU A 310 -0.99 16.42 9.55
CA GLU A 310 -0.84 17.19 10.80
C GLU A 310 -0.36 16.35 11.97
N VAL A 311 -1.02 15.21 12.25
CA VAL A 311 -0.65 14.33 13.37
C VAL A 311 0.75 13.72 13.17
N ALA A 312 1.13 13.36 11.95
CA ALA A 312 2.44 12.79 11.68
C ALA A 312 3.56 13.83 11.84
N LEU A 313 3.33 15.05 11.35
CA LEU A 313 4.26 16.18 11.50
C LEU A 313 4.38 16.63 12.98
N ASP A 314 3.27 16.63 13.73
CA ASP A 314 3.27 16.91 15.17
C ASP A 314 4.12 15.90 15.97
N LYS A 315 4.09 14.61 15.59
CA LYS A 315 4.98 13.60 16.18
C LYS A 315 6.46 13.88 15.91
N ILE A 316 6.80 14.39 14.73
CA ILE A 316 8.18 14.80 14.41
C ILE A 316 8.57 16.04 15.21
N ILE A 317 7.68 17.02 15.37
CA ILE A 317 7.91 18.20 16.24
C ILE A 317 8.11 17.75 17.68
N SER A 318 7.26 16.87 18.19
CA SER A 318 7.36 16.31 19.53
C SER A 318 8.65 15.52 19.76
N ALA A 319 9.19 14.88 18.72
CA ALA A 319 10.48 14.22 18.76
C ALA A 319 11.68 15.20 18.71
N GLY A 320 11.42 16.49 18.56
CA GLY A 320 12.42 17.57 18.58
C GLY A 320 12.81 18.10 17.21
N GLY A 321 12.06 17.76 16.15
CA GLY A 321 12.23 18.31 14.81
C GLY A 321 11.61 19.69 14.65
N LEU A 322 12.15 20.47 13.72
CA LEU A 322 11.56 21.71 13.23
C LEU A 322 10.78 21.40 11.94
N VAL A 323 9.51 21.84 11.89
CA VAL A 323 8.66 21.69 10.70
C VAL A 323 8.15 23.07 10.29
N GLU A 324 8.46 23.44 9.03
CA GLU A 324 7.95 24.65 8.40
C GLU A 324 6.96 24.26 7.31
N THR A 325 5.73 24.82 7.33
CA THR A 325 4.66 24.44 6.39
C THR A 325 4.32 25.56 5.42
N ARG A 326 3.92 25.18 4.18
CA ARG A 326 3.33 26.02 3.13
C ARG A 326 2.07 25.33 2.61
N ALA A 327 1.40 25.90 1.61
CA ALA A 327 0.13 25.37 1.13
C ALA A 327 0.21 23.89 0.63
N ASP A 328 1.24 23.58 -0.16
CA ASP A 328 1.46 22.27 -0.81
C ASP A 328 2.89 21.75 -0.60
N ALA A 329 3.56 22.24 0.43
CA ALA A 329 4.93 21.85 0.75
C ALA A 329 5.20 22.00 2.26
N PHE A 330 6.20 21.29 2.75
CA PHE A 330 6.74 21.47 4.10
C PHE A 330 8.23 21.10 4.13
N ARG A 331 8.95 21.63 5.13
CA ARG A 331 10.35 21.30 5.39
C ARG A 331 10.47 20.68 6.76
N VAL A 332 11.21 19.59 6.86
CA VAL A 332 11.56 18.94 8.13
C VAL A 332 13.07 19.06 8.32
N GLN A 333 13.45 19.58 9.47
CA GLN A 333 14.83 19.69 9.91
C GLN A 333 15.01 19.04 11.28
N MET A 334 16.02 18.18 11.41
CA MET A 334 16.40 17.52 12.65
C MET A 334 17.91 17.62 12.80
N ASP A 335 18.40 18.29 13.83
CA ASP A 335 19.84 18.54 14.05
C ASP A 335 20.43 17.65 15.15
N ARG A 336 19.60 16.98 15.92
CA ARG A 336 19.95 16.13 17.06
C ARG A 336 19.29 14.76 17.00
N ARG A 337 19.66 13.85 17.89
CA ARG A 337 18.99 12.58 18.07
C ARG A 337 17.53 12.83 18.46
N PRO A 338 16.55 12.20 17.78
CA PRO A 338 15.14 12.33 18.13
C PRO A 338 14.86 11.88 19.56
N THR A 339 13.89 12.46 20.21
CA THR A 339 13.33 11.98 21.48
C THR A 339 12.19 11.01 21.19
N ALA A 340 12.06 9.96 22.00
CA ALA A 340 11.00 8.97 21.86
C ALA A 340 9.61 9.61 22.02
N VAL A 341 8.68 9.21 21.14
CA VAL A 341 7.27 9.66 21.16
C VAL A 341 6.35 8.46 20.97
N ASP A 342 5.22 8.48 21.66
CA ASP A 342 4.19 7.45 21.50
C ASP A 342 3.34 7.74 20.27
N VAL A 343 2.94 6.67 19.55
CA VAL A 343 2.10 6.74 18.35
C VAL A 343 0.94 5.78 18.46
N VAL A 344 -0.26 6.26 18.08
CA VAL A 344 -1.48 5.44 17.97
C VAL A 344 -2.04 5.62 16.57
N THR A 345 -2.15 4.53 15.81
CA THR A 345 -2.78 4.59 14.48
C THR A 345 -4.30 4.69 14.62
N LEU A 346 -4.88 5.57 13.84
CA LEU A 346 -6.32 5.82 13.77
C LEU A 346 -6.71 6.20 12.34
N PRO A 347 -7.99 6.00 11.96
CA PRO A 347 -8.52 6.56 10.72
C PRO A 347 -8.27 8.07 10.62
N PHE A 348 -8.19 8.58 9.40
CA PHE A 348 -7.96 10.00 9.16
C PHE A 348 -8.99 10.90 9.92
N PRO A 349 -8.57 12.00 10.54
CA PRO A 349 -7.24 12.65 10.48
C PRO A 349 -6.20 12.12 11.47
N GLY A 350 -6.38 10.96 12.07
CA GLY A 350 -5.41 10.33 12.97
C GLY A 350 -4.13 9.90 12.27
N PHE A 351 -3.21 9.28 13.01
CA PHE A 351 -1.95 8.80 12.45
C PHE A 351 -2.18 7.62 11.52
N ALA A 352 -1.75 7.75 10.26
CA ALA A 352 -1.96 6.74 9.23
C ALA A 352 -1.17 5.44 9.52
N THR A 353 -1.85 4.29 9.50
CA THR A 353 -1.21 2.97 9.64
C THR A 353 -0.11 2.73 8.59
N ASP A 354 -0.22 3.33 7.39
CA ASP A 354 0.81 3.25 6.35
C ASP A 354 2.13 3.94 6.73
N LEU A 355 2.14 4.82 7.73
CA LEU A 355 3.34 5.43 8.29
C LEU A 355 3.87 4.70 9.54
N LEU A 356 3.23 3.61 9.97
CA LEU A 356 3.67 2.84 11.14
C LEU A 356 5.12 2.33 11.01
N PRO A 357 5.58 1.78 9.87
CA PRO A 357 6.98 1.37 9.73
C PRO A 357 7.97 2.51 9.96
N MET A 358 7.62 3.72 9.51
CA MET A 358 8.42 4.93 9.72
C MET A 358 8.42 5.37 11.19
N ALA A 359 7.28 5.27 11.86
CA ALA A 359 7.19 5.56 13.30
C ALA A 359 8.02 4.60 14.14
N ILE A 360 8.01 3.30 13.83
CA ILE A 360 8.88 2.30 14.48
C ILE A 360 10.35 2.58 14.17
N GLY A 361 10.68 2.96 12.92
CA GLY A 361 12.04 3.35 12.53
C GLY A 361 12.52 4.57 13.33
N LEU A 362 11.71 5.63 13.44
CA LEU A 362 12.03 6.81 14.24
C LEU A 362 12.24 6.44 15.71
N ALA A 363 11.32 5.67 16.30
CA ALA A 363 11.43 5.21 17.67
C ALA A 363 12.70 4.37 17.91
N ALA A 364 13.09 3.54 16.94
CA ALA A 364 14.28 2.67 17.03
C ALA A 364 15.61 3.45 17.11
N VAL A 365 15.66 4.70 16.61
CA VAL A 365 16.85 5.57 16.68
C VAL A 365 16.71 6.70 17.71
N SER A 366 15.55 6.84 18.35
CA SER A 366 15.27 7.90 19.32
C SER A 366 15.97 7.67 20.65
N GLU A 367 16.07 8.71 21.47
CA GLU A 367 16.45 8.62 22.89
C GLU A 367 15.21 8.30 23.72
N GLY A 368 15.26 7.20 24.50
CA GLY A 368 14.15 6.76 25.34
C GLY A 368 13.41 5.53 24.78
N ALA A 369 12.15 5.40 25.15
CA ALA A 369 11.28 4.31 24.72
C ALA A 369 9.92 4.85 24.24
N SER A 370 9.38 4.27 23.19
CA SER A 370 8.07 4.59 22.63
C SER A 370 7.12 3.41 22.77
N LEU A 371 5.85 3.70 23.06
CA LEU A 371 4.74 2.78 22.89
C LEU A 371 4.04 3.09 21.58
N ILE A 372 3.98 2.12 20.69
CA ILE A 372 3.32 2.26 19.41
C ILE A 372 2.13 1.31 19.36
N THR A 373 0.93 1.84 19.12
CA THR A 373 -0.32 1.09 19.10
C THR A 373 -0.90 1.09 17.70
N GLU A 374 -1.13 -0.11 17.15
CA GLU A 374 -1.77 -0.31 15.84
C GLU A 374 -3.22 -0.76 16.02
N ASN A 375 -4.18 0.08 15.60
CA ASN A 375 -5.61 -0.19 15.75
C ASN A 375 -6.32 -0.51 14.43
N ILE A 376 -5.61 -0.49 13.30
CA ILE A 376 -6.23 -0.64 11.98
C ILE A 376 -6.07 -2.05 11.44
N PHE A 377 -4.85 -2.64 11.56
CA PHE A 377 -4.54 -3.95 11.00
C PHE A 377 -3.83 -4.86 11.99
N ASP A 378 -4.37 -6.06 12.20
CA ASP A 378 -3.87 -7.07 13.13
C ASP A 378 -2.52 -7.68 12.73
N GLY A 379 -2.17 -7.71 11.45
CA GLY A 379 -0.91 -8.25 10.93
C GLY A 379 0.17 -7.19 10.64
N ARG A 380 -0.01 -5.92 11.05
CA ARG A 380 0.88 -4.82 10.61
C ARG A 380 2.30 -4.90 11.16
N PHE A 381 2.54 -5.64 12.24
CA PHE A 381 3.87 -5.80 12.86
C PHE A 381 4.76 -6.90 12.24
N MET A 382 4.35 -7.56 11.16
CA MET A 382 5.13 -8.65 10.55
C MET A 382 6.56 -8.23 10.17
N PHE A 383 6.78 -6.98 9.75
CA PHE A 383 8.09 -6.45 9.38
C PHE A 383 9.03 -6.21 10.57
N VAL A 384 8.53 -6.23 11.80
CA VAL A 384 9.33 -5.94 13.01
C VAL A 384 10.50 -6.89 13.16
N ASN A 385 10.35 -8.15 12.73
CA ASN A 385 11.45 -9.12 12.74
C ASN A 385 12.62 -8.65 11.88
N GLU A 386 12.36 -7.98 10.77
CA GLU A 386 13.40 -7.42 9.91
C GLU A 386 14.04 -6.18 10.56
N MET A 387 13.28 -5.35 11.29
CA MET A 387 13.84 -4.27 12.10
C MET A 387 14.74 -4.79 13.22
N VAL A 388 14.37 -5.91 13.87
CA VAL A 388 15.22 -6.58 14.88
C VAL A 388 16.53 -7.09 14.27
N ARG A 389 16.53 -7.56 13.02
CA ARG A 389 17.77 -7.91 12.29
C ARG A 389 18.71 -6.71 12.14
N LEU A 390 18.15 -5.50 11.95
CA LEU A 390 18.91 -4.24 11.95
C LEU A 390 19.32 -3.78 13.37
N GLY A 391 19.13 -4.62 14.38
CA GLY A 391 19.52 -4.33 15.76
C GLY A 391 18.53 -3.47 16.54
N ALA A 392 17.34 -3.22 16.04
CA ALA A 392 16.29 -2.50 16.77
C ALA A 392 15.80 -3.31 17.97
N ASP A 393 15.57 -2.64 19.10
CA ASP A 393 15.01 -3.25 20.32
C ASP A 393 13.49 -3.03 20.34
N VAL A 394 12.79 -3.95 19.69
CA VAL A 394 11.32 -3.91 19.56
C VAL A 394 10.70 -5.18 20.15
N LYS A 395 9.66 -4.98 20.97
CA LYS A 395 8.83 -6.08 21.49
C LYS A 395 7.39 -5.80 21.16
N THR A 396 6.74 -6.74 20.49
CA THR A 396 5.32 -6.68 20.13
C THR A 396 4.47 -7.55 21.04
N ASP A 397 3.29 -7.05 21.40
CA ASP A 397 2.27 -7.78 22.12
C ASP A 397 0.87 -7.32 21.65
N GLY A 398 0.16 -8.20 20.95
CA GLY A 398 -1.13 -7.89 20.32
C GLY A 398 -1.03 -6.66 19.42
N HIS A 399 -1.74 -5.59 19.77
CA HIS A 399 -1.78 -4.32 19.04
C HIS A 399 -0.69 -3.31 19.46
N HIS A 400 0.25 -3.71 20.30
CA HIS A 400 1.26 -2.82 20.86
C HIS A 400 2.66 -3.24 20.47
N ALA A 401 3.52 -2.26 20.25
CA ALA A 401 4.96 -2.43 20.15
C ALA A 401 5.66 -1.47 21.10
N VAL A 402 6.52 -2.02 21.98
CA VAL A 402 7.43 -1.20 22.78
C VAL A 402 8.77 -1.17 22.08
N VAL A 403 9.21 0.03 21.73
CA VAL A 403 10.48 0.26 21.01
C VAL A 403 11.42 1.01 21.93
N ARG A 404 12.59 0.44 22.24
CA ARG A 404 13.67 1.12 22.96
C ARG A 404 14.68 1.61 21.96
N GLY A 405 14.87 2.91 21.89
CA GLY A 405 15.74 3.53 20.90
C GLY A 405 17.21 3.23 21.18
N ARG A 406 17.95 3.05 20.08
CA ARG A 406 19.39 2.86 20.06
C ARG A 406 20.07 4.03 19.38
N GLU A 407 21.29 4.34 19.73
CA GLU A 407 22.02 5.43 19.09
C GLU A 407 22.28 5.14 17.60
N ARG A 408 22.52 3.88 17.28
CA ARG A 408 22.73 3.36 15.91
C ARG A 408 22.10 1.99 15.77
N LEU A 409 21.66 1.69 14.56
CA LEU A 409 21.31 0.35 14.14
C LEU A 409 22.55 -0.36 13.54
N SER A 410 22.44 -1.63 13.25
CA SER A 410 23.45 -2.43 12.58
C SER A 410 22.97 -2.86 11.20
N SER A 411 23.87 -2.86 10.21
CA SER A 411 23.52 -3.34 8.88
C SER A 411 23.31 -4.86 8.86
N ALA A 412 22.36 -5.31 8.06
CA ALA A 412 22.08 -6.71 7.82
C ALA A 412 21.35 -6.90 6.48
N PRO A 413 21.38 -8.09 5.87
CA PRO A 413 20.43 -8.46 4.84
C PRO A 413 19.02 -8.54 5.45
N VAL A 414 18.03 -7.87 4.82
CA VAL A 414 16.63 -7.84 5.25
C VAL A 414 15.68 -7.96 4.05
N ARG A 415 14.41 -8.29 4.32
CA ARG A 415 13.39 -8.47 3.29
C ARG A 415 12.30 -7.42 3.41
N ALA A 416 11.92 -6.80 2.29
CA ALA A 416 10.67 -6.05 2.22
C ALA A 416 9.48 -7.01 2.33
N THR A 417 8.64 -6.84 3.34
CA THR A 417 7.45 -7.67 3.58
C THR A 417 6.19 -7.09 2.95
N ASP A 418 6.16 -5.80 2.77
CA ASP A 418 5.11 -5.02 2.13
C ASP A 418 5.68 -3.68 1.63
N ILE A 419 4.84 -2.90 0.94
CA ILE A 419 5.22 -1.63 0.32
C ILE A 419 5.86 -0.66 1.32
N ARG A 420 5.23 -0.46 2.46
CA ARG A 420 5.61 0.58 3.44
C ARG A 420 6.74 0.10 4.34
N ALA A 421 6.70 -1.15 4.73
CA ALA A 421 7.79 -1.78 5.45
C ALA A 421 9.10 -1.78 4.64
N GLY A 422 9.03 -2.08 3.34
CA GLY A 422 10.21 -2.04 2.47
C GLY A 422 10.89 -0.67 2.47
N ALA A 423 10.13 0.41 2.28
CA ALA A 423 10.66 1.76 2.35
C ALA A 423 11.20 2.10 3.77
N GLY A 424 10.47 1.69 4.82
CA GLY A 424 10.89 1.88 6.21
C GLY A 424 12.21 1.17 6.53
N LEU A 425 12.44 -0.03 6.00
CA LEU A 425 13.69 -0.78 6.16
C LEU A 425 14.87 -0.10 5.42
N VAL A 426 14.64 0.44 4.21
CA VAL A 426 15.67 1.22 3.50
C VAL A 426 16.06 2.44 4.33
N ILE A 427 15.08 3.19 4.86
CA ILE A 427 15.33 4.38 5.69
C ILE A 427 16.03 3.99 7.01
N ALA A 428 15.63 2.87 7.64
CA ALA A 428 16.31 2.36 8.83
C ALA A 428 17.77 1.97 8.53
N GLY A 429 18.03 1.41 7.34
CA GLY A 429 19.37 1.12 6.85
C GLY A 429 20.27 2.37 6.74
N LEU A 430 19.70 3.55 6.42
CA LEU A 430 20.44 4.83 6.45
C LEU A 430 20.94 5.19 7.84
N CYS A 431 20.27 4.70 8.89
CA CYS A 431 20.63 4.93 10.28
C CYS A 431 21.50 3.81 10.88
N ALA A 432 21.90 2.82 10.08
CA ALA A 432 22.72 1.69 10.50
C ALA A 432 24.22 1.94 10.26
N ASP A 433 25.06 1.16 10.89
CA ASP A 433 26.51 1.12 10.58
C ASP A 433 26.75 0.11 9.44
N GLY A 434 27.43 0.54 8.36
CA GLY A 434 27.77 -0.31 7.22
C GLY A 434 26.71 -0.30 6.10
N ILE A 435 26.69 -1.37 5.29
CA ILE A 435 25.78 -1.50 4.12
C ILE A 435 24.64 -2.44 4.48
N THR A 436 23.41 -1.96 4.34
CA THR A 436 22.20 -2.75 4.47
C THR A 436 21.72 -3.19 3.08
N GLU A 437 21.42 -4.46 2.91
CA GLU A 437 20.86 -5.02 1.68
C GLU A 437 19.39 -5.37 1.89
N ILE A 438 18.51 -4.82 1.05
CA ILE A 438 17.07 -5.02 1.12
C ILE A 438 16.62 -5.80 -0.12
N SER A 439 16.14 -7.02 0.07
CA SER A 439 15.56 -7.86 -0.98
C SER A 439 14.05 -7.67 -1.13
N HIS A 440 13.44 -8.32 -2.14
CA HIS A 440 12.00 -8.21 -2.46
C HIS A 440 11.58 -6.76 -2.80
N VAL A 441 12.43 -6.05 -3.51
CA VAL A 441 12.29 -4.64 -3.90
C VAL A 441 11.01 -4.36 -4.67
N HIS A 442 10.43 -5.37 -5.35
CA HIS A 442 9.16 -5.27 -6.06
C HIS A 442 8.00 -4.76 -5.16
N HIS A 443 8.08 -4.96 -3.83
CA HIS A 443 7.12 -4.35 -2.92
C HIS A 443 7.27 -2.82 -2.90
N ILE A 444 8.50 -2.30 -2.88
CA ILE A 444 8.77 -0.86 -2.88
C ILE A 444 8.28 -0.23 -4.18
N ASP A 445 8.54 -0.87 -5.34
CA ASP A 445 8.15 -0.41 -6.68
C ASP A 445 6.63 -0.30 -6.88
N ARG A 446 5.84 -0.94 -6.02
CA ARG A 446 4.38 -0.84 -6.01
C ARG A 446 3.85 0.46 -5.40
N GLY A 447 4.66 1.22 -4.68
CA GLY A 447 4.19 2.39 -3.95
C GLY A 447 5.08 3.63 -3.99
N TYR A 448 6.31 3.50 -4.48
CA TYR A 448 7.31 4.57 -4.54
C TYR A 448 7.89 4.64 -5.95
N PRO A 449 7.50 5.64 -6.75
CA PRO A 449 8.10 5.82 -8.06
C PRO A 449 9.56 6.30 -7.88
N ASP A 450 10.49 5.50 -8.42
CA ASP A 450 11.93 5.84 -8.48
C ASP A 450 12.60 6.19 -7.13
N PHE A 451 12.30 5.38 -6.09
CA PHE A 451 12.73 5.60 -4.71
C PHE A 451 14.27 5.75 -4.56
N VAL A 452 15.04 4.97 -5.32
CA VAL A 452 16.50 5.01 -5.31
C VAL A 452 17.03 6.34 -5.85
N THR A 453 16.45 6.86 -6.93
CA THR A 453 16.82 8.17 -7.49
C THR A 453 16.52 9.31 -6.53
N ASP A 454 15.38 9.26 -5.82
CA ASP A 454 15.05 10.25 -4.80
C ASP A 454 16.06 10.26 -3.66
N LEU A 455 16.44 9.09 -3.15
CA LEU A 455 17.48 8.96 -2.13
C LEU A 455 18.82 9.51 -2.59
N ARG A 456 19.23 9.21 -3.83
CA ARG A 456 20.47 9.79 -4.41
C ARG A 456 20.41 11.31 -4.51
N ALA A 457 19.28 11.86 -4.93
CA ALA A 457 19.07 13.31 -5.01
C ALA A 457 19.15 13.99 -3.64
N LEU A 458 18.81 13.26 -2.56
CA LEU A 458 18.94 13.71 -1.18
C LEU A 458 20.32 13.42 -0.57
N GLY A 459 21.32 13.01 -1.39
CA GLY A 459 22.72 12.86 -0.96
C GLY A 459 23.10 11.50 -0.40
N VAL A 460 22.28 10.46 -0.62
CA VAL A 460 22.54 9.11 -0.12
C VAL A 460 23.31 8.27 -1.12
N GLU A 461 24.27 7.49 -0.63
CA GLU A 461 24.90 6.42 -1.38
C GLU A 461 23.97 5.18 -1.34
N VAL A 462 23.30 4.94 -2.47
CA VAL A 462 22.32 3.86 -2.62
C VAL A 462 22.40 3.32 -4.05
N GLU A 463 22.30 2.00 -4.19
CA GLU A 463 22.26 1.34 -5.49
C GLU A 463 21.15 0.29 -5.55
N ARG A 464 20.64 0.04 -6.77
CA ARG A 464 19.85 -1.13 -7.11
C ARG A 464 20.79 -2.11 -7.81
N ALA A 465 20.85 -3.34 -7.34
CA ALA A 465 21.76 -4.36 -7.82
C ALA A 465 21.04 -5.71 -7.94
N LEU A 466 21.67 -6.65 -8.64
CA LEU A 466 21.28 -8.05 -8.62
C LEU A 466 22.16 -8.78 -7.58
N ALA A 467 21.54 -9.59 -6.75
CA ALA A 467 22.20 -10.45 -5.79
C ALA A 467 21.66 -11.87 -5.89
N PRO A 468 22.48 -12.91 -5.61
CA PRO A 468 21.99 -14.28 -5.52
C PRO A 468 20.85 -14.38 -4.51
N GLU A 469 19.75 -15.04 -4.85
CA GLU A 469 18.67 -15.32 -3.90
C GLU A 469 19.21 -16.19 -2.77
N GLU A 470 19.16 -15.74 -1.51
CA GLU A 470 19.54 -16.58 -0.38
C GLU A 470 18.67 -17.84 -0.36
N ALA A 471 19.30 -19.00 -0.34
CA ALA A 471 18.60 -20.29 -0.26
C ALA A 471 17.66 -20.28 0.94
N THR A 472 16.36 -20.29 0.69
CA THR A 472 15.36 -20.41 1.73
C THR A 472 15.43 -21.85 2.23
N PHE A 473 16.15 -22.11 3.32
CA PHE A 473 16.02 -23.37 4.03
C PHE A 473 14.60 -23.43 4.60
N THR A 474 13.72 -24.16 3.91
CA THR A 474 12.43 -24.57 4.45
C THR A 474 12.74 -25.64 5.51
N LEU A 475 12.60 -25.27 6.79
CA LEU A 475 12.60 -26.21 7.92
C LEU A 475 11.26 -26.95 7.99
#